data_2cdea1618a31b3dda1408dd7526734a6
#
_entry.id   2cdea1618a31b3dda1408dd7526734a6
#
_cell.length_a   1.000
_cell.length_b   1.000
_cell.length_c   1.000
_cell.angle_alpha   90.00
_cell.angle_beta   90.00
_cell.angle_gamma   90.00
#
_symmetry.space_group_name_H-M   'P 1'
#
loop_
_entity.id
_entity.type
_entity.pdbx_description
1 polymer ?
#
loop_
_entity_poly.entity_id
_entity_poly.type
_entity_poly.pdbx_seq_one_letter_code
_entity_poly.pdbx_strand_id
1 'polypeptide(L)'
;LIIFSDEIYDRLLMDGVEHTSIASLCPDVFCITLNGLSKSHRIAGFRVGWMTLSGDKSRVKGYIEGLNMLSSMRLCSNVPSQYIIKYALGDYTKTDDLLLPGGRIYDQREYIYNALNSIDGLSAVKPKAAFYIFPKIDAKRFNITNDEQFVLDFLREKKILLVHGGGFHWEQPDH
;
A
#
# COMPACT_ATOMS: atom_id res chain seq x y z
N LEU A 1 -20.07 -13.98 -0.87
CA LEU A 1 -18.88 -13.18 -1.15
C LEU A 1 -18.21 -12.81 0.17
N ILE A 2 -16.90 -12.89 0.22
CA ILE A 2 -16.06 -12.36 1.32
C ILE A 2 -15.14 -11.33 0.69
N ILE A 3 -15.06 -10.14 1.29
CA ILE A 3 -14.16 -9.07 0.83
C ILE A 3 -12.94 -9.03 1.75
N PHE A 4 -11.75 -9.05 1.17
CA PHE A 4 -10.50 -8.72 1.84
C PHE A 4 -10.06 -7.35 1.36
N SER A 5 -9.90 -6.41 2.29
CA SER A 5 -9.44 -5.04 1.98
C SER A 5 -8.17 -4.75 2.76
N ASP A 6 -7.05 -4.60 2.05
CA ASP A 6 -5.81 -4.10 2.65
C ASP A 6 -5.80 -2.58 2.58
N GLU A 7 -6.06 -1.94 3.73
CA GLU A 7 -6.16 -0.49 3.88
C GLU A 7 -4.92 0.11 4.56
N ILE A 8 -3.76 -0.52 4.41
CA ILE A 8 -2.51 -0.11 5.07
C ILE A 8 -2.07 1.32 4.71
N TYR A 9 -2.58 1.88 3.62
CA TYR A 9 -2.27 3.23 3.13
C TYR A 9 -3.37 4.26 3.40
N ASP A 10 -4.37 3.95 4.20
CA ASP A 10 -5.55 4.79 4.49
C ASP A 10 -5.21 6.21 4.97
N ARG A 11 -4.05 6.40 5.61
CA ARG A 11 -3.55 7.68 6.14
C ARG A 11 -2.46 8.33 5.28
N LEU A 12 -2.05 7.70 4.21
CA LEU A 12 -1.04 8.27 3.31
C LEU A 12 -1.71 8.93 2.11
N LEU A 13 -2.41 10.02 2.37
CA LEU A 13 -3.26 10.74 1.42
C LEU A 13 -2.69 12.13 1.17
N MET A 14 -2.75 12.58 -0.07
CA MET A 14 -2.23 13.87 -0.52
C MET A 14 -3.29 14.60 -1.35
N ASP A 15 -3.12 15.89 -1.56
CA ASP A 15 -3.99 16.71 -2.41
C ASP A 15 -5.47 16.75 -1.93
N GLY A 16 -5.70 16.60 -0.63
CA GLY A 16 -7.05 16.70 -0.05
C GLY A 16 -7.99 15.56 -0.35
N VAL A 17 -7.48 14.42 -0.84
CA VAL A 17 -8.34 13.22 -1.01
C VAL A 17 -8.63 12.58 0.34
N GLU A 18 -9.78 11.91 0.44
CA GLU A 18 -10.20 11.19 1.63
C GLU A 18 -10.26 9.69 1.34
N HIS A 19 -9.92 8.90 2.36
CA HIS A 19 -10.07 7.45 2.30
C HIS A 19 -11.50 7.04 2.65
N THR A 20 -12.06 6.14 1.87
CA THR A 20 -13.33 5.50 2.18
C THR A 20 -13.10 4.01 2.31
N SER A 21 -13.28 3.47 3.52
CA SER A 21 -13.16 2.02 3.75
C SER A 21 -14.19 1.25 2.93
N ILE A 22 -13.77 0.17 2.29
CA ILE A 22 -14.67 -0.70 1.53
C ILE A 22 -15.78 -1.29 2.42
N ALA A 23 -15.49 -1.50 3.70
CA ALA A 23 -16.46 -1.98 4.68
C ALA A 23 -17.64 -1.03 4.87
N SER A 24 -17.45 0.29 4.70
CA SER A 24 -18.53 1.28 4.78
C SER A 24 -19.41 1.31 3.53
N LEU A 25 -18.87 0.88 2.39
CA LEU A 25 -19.59 0.83 1.11
C LEU A 25 -20.43 -0.43 0.96
N CYS A 26 -20.11 -1.49 1.70
CA CYS A 26 -20.74 -2.81 1.60
C CYS A 26 -21.13 -3.34 3.00
N PRO A 27 -22.01 -2.66 3.76
CA PRO A 27 -22.31 -2.99 5.15
C PRO A 27 -22.96 -4.37 5.32
N ASP A 28 -23.61 -4.90 4.30
CA ASP A 28 -24.27 -6.20 4.31
C ASP A 28 -23.37 -7.36 3.86
N VAL A 29 -22.14 -7.06 3.41
CA VAL A 29 -21.19 -8.06 2.96
C VAL A 29 -20.12 -8.28 4.02
N PHE A 30 -19.81 -9.54 4.32
CA PHE A 30 -18.72 -9.85 5.24
C PHE A 30 -17.41 -9.32 4.69
N CYS A 31 -16.81 -8.39 5.42
CA CYS A 31 -15.55 -7.73 5.04
C CYS A 31 -14.49 -7.94 6.12
N ILE A 32 -13.29 -8.24 5.66
CA ILE A 32 -12.08 -8.38 6.46
C ILE A 32 -11.15 -7.22 6.06
N THR A 33 -11.10 -6.20 6.91
CA THR A 33 -10.23 -5.04 6.71
C THR A 33 -8.90 -5.25 7.44
N LEU A 34 -7.82 -5.16 6.71
CA LEU A 34 -6.45 -5.29 7.21
C LEU A 34 -5.82 -3.90 7.29
N ASN A 35 -5.16 -3.60 8.41
CA ASN A 35 -4.45 -2.34 8.59
C ASN A 35 -3.31 -2.49 9.60
N GLY A 36 -2.49 -1.46 9.79
CA GLY A 36 -1.36 -1.50 10.71
C GLY A 36 -0.56 -0.20 10.73
N LEU A 37 0.48 -0.18 11.54
CA LEU A 37 1.32 1.00 11.75
C LEU A 37 2.52 1.07 10.80
N SER A 38 2.74 0.04 10.01
CA SER A 38 3.94 -0.10 9.18
C SER A 38 4.16 1.06 8.22
N LYS A 39 3.08 1.58 7.62
CA LYS A 39 3.13 2.60 6.58
C LYS A 39 2.75 3.98 7.11
N SER A 40 1.59 4.10 7.72
CA SER A 40 1.09 5.37 8.27
C SER A 40 2.06 5.98 9.29
N HIS A 41 2.64 5.17 10.17
CA HIS A 41 3.56 5.61 11.22
C HIS A 41 5.04 5.29 10.94
N ARG A 42 5.35 4.67 9.79
CA ARG A 42 6.73 4.35 9.36
C ARG A 42 7.50 3.44 10.34
N ILE A 43 6.77 2.62 11.07
CA ILE A 43 7.32 1.68 12.05
C ILE A 43 7.15 0.22 11.63
N ALA A 44 7.45 -0.06 10.38
CA ALA A 44 7.34 -1.41 9.81
C ALA A 44 8.12 -2.47 10.61
N GLY A 45 9.23 -2.08 11.24
CA GLY A 45 10.05 -2.96 12.08
C GLY A 45 9.37 -3.42 13.37
N PHE A 46 8.36 -2.72 13.85
CA PHE A 46 7.58 -3.11 15.04
C PHE A 46 6.67 -4.31 14.81
N ARG A 47 6.40 -4.65 13.55
CA ARG A 47 5.61 -5.84 13.14
C ARG A 47 4.24 -5.90 13.79
N VAL A 48 3.47 -4.81 13.74
CA VAL A 48 2.14 -4.70 14.33
C VAL A 48 1.09 -4.26 13.31
N GLY A 49 -0.04 -4.92 13.35
CA GLY A 49 -1.22 -4.64 12.56
C GLY A 49 -2.45 -5.28 13.18
N TRP A 50 -3.59 -5.05 12.60
CA TRP A 50 -4.87 -5.58 13.05
C TRP A 50 -5.75 -5.97 11.87
N MET A 51 -6.75 -6.77 12.18
CA MET A 51 -7.79 -7.21 11.28
C MET A 51 -9.14 -6.88 11.90
N THR A 52 -9.99 -6.20 11.15
CA THR A 52 -11.35 -5.86 11.56
C THR A 52 -12.37 -6.67 10.75
N LEU A 53 -13.31 -7.31 11.42
CA LEU A 53 -14.37 -8.08 10.80
C LEU A 53 -15.69 -7.31 10.88
N SER A 54 -16.26 -6.97 9.74
CA SER A 54 -17.50 -6.19 9.62
C SER A 54 -18.53 -6.86 8.70
N GLY A 55 -19.73 -6.31 8.62
CA GLY A 55 -20.81 -6.83 7.79
C GLY A 55 -21.52 -8.06 8.35
N ASP A 56 -22.28 -8.76 7.52
CA ASP A 56 -23.06 -9.94 7.92
C ASP A 56 -22.15 -11.14 8.25
N LYS A 57 -22.19 -11.56 9.50
CA LYS A 57 -21.42 -12.69 10.03
C LYS A 57 -22.22 -13.99 10.13
N SER A 58 -23.49 -14.00 9.76
CA SER A 58 -24.39 -15.14 9.96
C SER A 58 -23.92 -16.40 9.25
N ARG A 59 -23.37 -16.25 8.04
CA ARG A 59 -22.91 -17.35 7.16
C ARG A 59 -21.44 -17.71 7.30
N VAL A 60 -20.69 -16.97 8.09
CA VAL A 60 -19.22 -17.10 8.21
C VAL A 60 -18.75 -17.42 9.62
N LYS A 61 -19.64 -17.90 10.48
CA LYS A 61 -19.32 -18.24 11.88
C LYS A 61 -18.15 -19.23 11.98
N GLY A 62 -18.17 -20.32 11.19
CA GLY A 62 -17.08 -21.28 11.19
C GLY A 62 -15.75 -20.72 10.69
N TYR A 63 -15.78 -19.75 9.76
CA TYR A 63 -14.58 -19.04 9.32
C TYR A 63 -14.00 -18.19 10.45
N ILE A 64 -14.84 -17.44 11.17
CA ILE A 64 -14.43 -16.63 12.33
C ILE A 64 -13.85 -17.52 13.45
N GLU A 65 -14.48 -18.66 13.68
CA GLU A 65 -13.99 -19.66 14.64
C GLU A 65 -12.61 -20.19 14.24
N GLY A 66 -12.40 -20.50 12.94
CA GLY A 66 -11.11 -20.86 12.39
C GLY A 66 -10.03 -19.81 12.59
N LEU A 67 -10.36 -18.51 12.40
CA LEU A 67 -9.45 -17.40 12.68
C LEU A 67 -9.05 -17.34 14.17
N ASN A 68 -10.02 -17.53 15.07
CA ASN A 68 -9.77 -17.58 16.51
C ASN A 68 -8.87 -18.76 16.90
N MET A 69 -9.11 -19.93 16.28
CA MET A 69 -8.25 -21.10 16.48
C MET A 69 -6.81 -20.85 16.03
N LEU A 70 -6.61 -20.27 14.83
CA LEU A 70 -5.28 -19.92 14.33
C LEU A 70 -4.58 -18.92 15.25
N SER A 71 -5.32 -17.91 15.73
CA SER A 71 -4.80 -16.95 16.70
C SER A 71 -4.35 -17.65 18.00
N SER A 72 -5.16 -18.58 18.50
CA SER A 72 -4.85 -19.35 19.71
C SER A 72 -3.63 -20.26 19.52
N MET A 73 -3.45 -20.85 18.33
CA MET A 73 -2.27 -21.65 18.00
C MET A 73 -0.99 -20.80 17.95
N ARG A 74 -1.10 -19.54 17.52
CA ARG A 74 0.03 -18.59 17.51
C ARG A 74 0.47 -18.20 18.92
N LEU A 75 -0.44 -18.25 19.91
CA LEU A 75 -0.27 -17.84 21.30
C LEU A 75 0.02 -16.33 21.43
N CYS A 76 1.24 -15.97 21.83
CA CYS A 76 1.60 -14.59 22.08
C CYS A 76 2.12 -13.92 20.81
N SER A 77 1.49 -12.82 20.41
CA SER A 77 2.04 -11.90 19.42
C SER A 77 3.02 -10.92 20.11
N ASN A 78 3.59 -10.00 19.36
CA ASN A 78 4.52 -8.99 19.89
C ASN A 78 3.79 -8.01 20.82
N VAL A 79 3.72 -8.34 22.10
CA VAL A 79 2.97 -7.59 23.12
C VAL A 79 3.43 -6.13 23.23
N PRO A 80 4.73 -5.80 23.32
CA PRO A 80 5.16 -4.40 23.36
C PRO A 80 4.64 -3.57 22.18
N SER A 81 4.67 -4.14 20.98
CA SER A 81 4.18 -3.44 19.78
C SER A 81 2.66 -3.27 19.78
N GLN A 82 1.90 -4.17 20.39
CA GLN A 82 0.45 -4.01 20.52
C GLN A 82 0.09 -2.84 21.43
N TYR A 83 0.84 -2.60 22.51
CA TYR A 83 0.63 -1.44 23.38
C TYR A 83 0.85 -0.11 22.66
N ILE A 84 1.70 -0.06 21.66
CA ILE A 84 1.97 1.15 20.88
C ILE A 84 0.73 1.56 20.05
N ILE A 85 -0.12 0.63 19.63
CA ILE A 85 -1.31 0.92 18.79
C ILE A 85 -2.16 2.04 19.40
N LYS A 86 -2.45 1.93 20.70
CA LYS A 86 -3.26 2.93 21.41
C LYS A 86 -2.68 4.34 21.31
N TYR A 87 -1.38 4.46 21.45
CA TYR A 87 -0.69 5.76 21.40
C TYR A 87 -0.55 6.26 19.96
N ALA A 88 -0.22 5.36 19.05
CA ALA A 88 -0.06 5.70 17.64
C ALA A 88 -1.37 6.15 16.97
N LEU A 89 -2.51 5.59 17.38
CA LEU A 89 -3.82 5.97 16.86
C LEU A 89 -4.46 7.14 17.61
N GLY A 90 -3.86 7.59 18.72
CA GLY A 90 -4.29 8.78 19.45
C GLY A 90 -3.79 10.08 18.81
N ASP A 91 -4.19 11.22 19.41
CA ASP A 91 -3.88 12.58 18.90
C ASP A 91 -2.40 12.96 18.99
N TYR A 92 -1.53 12.08 19.50
CA TYR A 92 -0.13 12.39 19.80
C TYR A 92 0.81 12.29 18.60
N THR A 93 0.39 11.69 17.50
CA THR A 93 1.27 11.48 16.33
C THR A 93 0.71 12.18 15.10
N LYS A 94 1.31 13.31 14.75
CA LYS A 94 1.10 13.94 13.45
C LYS A 94 1.97 13.22 12.42
N THR A 95 1.34 12.44 11.57
CA THR A 95 2.03 11.77 10.45
C THR A 95 1.92 12.57 9.15
N ASP A 96 1.08 13.61 9.16
CA ASP A 96 0.64 14.35 7.98
C ASP A 96 1.71 15.31 7.44
N ASP A 97 2.62 15.78 8.29
CA ASP A 97 3.65 16.76 7.91
C ASP A 97 4.49 16.33 6.69
N LEU A 98 4.66 15.02 6.47
CA LEU A 98 5.38 14.51 5.31
C LEU A 98 4.56 14.48 4.01
N LEU A 99 3.24 14.61 4.13
CA LEU A 99 2.28 14.50 3.03
C LEU A 99 1.78 15.86 2.54
N LEU A 100 2.20 16.93 3.21
CA LEU A 100 1.89 18.32 2.85
C LEU A 100 3.03 18.93 2.03
N PRO A 101 2.78 20.01 1.29
CA PRO A 101 3.83 20.76 0.59
C PRO A 101 5.00 21.12 1.53
N GLY A 102 6.22 20.83 1.11
CA GLY A 102 7.44 20.93 1.92
C GLY A 102 7.75 19.67 2.73
N GLY A 103 6.84 18.71 2.80
CA GLY A 103 7.08 17.41 3.40
C GLY A 103 7.79 16.46 2.44
N ARG A 104 8.64 15.60 2.98
CA ARG A 104 9.54 14.75 2.18
C ARG A 104 8.81 13.89 1.16
N ILE A 105 7.69 13.24 1.53
CA ILE A 105 6.96 12.34 0.62
C ILE A 105 6.27 13.15 -0.47
N TYR A 106 5.66 14.29 -0.10
CA TYR A 106 5.03 15.19 -1.04
C TYR A 106 6.04 15.71 -2.08
N ASP A 107 7.15 16.27 -1.63
CA ASP A 107 8.15 16.88 -2.52
C ASP A 107 8.83 15.83 -3.41
N GLN A 108 9.11 14.64 -2.88
CA GLN A 108 9.64 13.52 -3.69
C GLN A 108 8.64 13.06 -4.76
N ARG A 109 7.34 13.03 -4.43
CA ARG A 109 6.28 12.73 -5.41
C ARG A 109 6.25 13.76 -6.53
N GLU A 110 6.27 15.05 -6.18
CA GLU A 110 6.28 16.13 -7.17
C GLU A 110 7.51 16.03 -8.09
N TYR A 111 8.66 15.81 -7.49
CA TYR A 111 9.90 15.67 -8.25
C TYR A 111 9.84 14.50 -9.23
N ILE A 112 9.53 13.29 -8.75
CA ILE A 112 9.56 12.09 -9.61
C ILE A 112 8.46 12.14 -10.68
N TYR A 113 7.27 12.63 -10.36
CA TYR A 113 6.19 12.80 -11.32
C TYR A 113 6.60 13.73 -12.47
N ASN A 114 7.16 14.87 -12.16
CA ASN A 114 7.61 15.83 -13.17
C ASN A 114 8.81 15.29 -13.97
N ALA A 115 9.77 14.66 -13.29
CA ALA A 115 10.96 14.08 -13.94
C ALA A 115 10.57 12.97 -14.93
N LEU A 116 9.71 12.05 -14.55
CA LEU A 116 9.25 10.98 -15.45
C LEU A 116 8.51 11.53 -16.65
N ASN A 117 7.58 12.47 -16.45
CA ASN A 117 6.81 13.06 -17.56
C ASN A 117 7.61 14.04 -18.44
N SER A 118 8.83 14.42 -18.03
CA SER A 118 9.75 15.20 -18.88
C SER A 118 10.57 14.33 -19.84
N ILE A 119 10.57 13.02 -19.66
CA ILE A 119 11.29 12.09 -20.53
C ILE A 119 10.36 11.64 -21.65
N ASP A 120 10.76 11.90 -22.88
CA ASP A 120 10.00 11.48 -24.05
C ASP A 120 9.93 9.95 -24.16
N GLY A 121 8.71 9.42 -24.20
CA GLY A 121 8.43 7.98 -24.16
C GLY A 121 8.11 7.44 -22.77
N LEU A 122 8.10 8.30 -21.73
CA LEU A 122 7.57 7.96 -20.41
C LEU A 122 6.34 8.81 -20.08
N SER A 123 5.42 8.24 -19.33
CA SER A 123 4.30 8.97 -18.75
C SER A 123 3.89 8.36 -17.42
N ALA A 124 3.38 9.16 -16.52
CA ALA A 124 2.90 8.68 -15.22
C ALA A 124 1.67 9.48 -14.81
N VAL A 125 0.74 8.81 -14.14
CA VAL A 125 -0.36 9.48 -13.43
C VAL A 125 0.15 9.93 -12.07
N LYS A 126 -0.21 11.15 -11.66
CA LYS A 126 0.20 11.69 -10.37
C LYS A 126 -0.47 10.91 -9.24
N PRO A 127 0.29 10.25 -8.37
CA PRO A 127 -0.30 9.54 -7.23
C PRO A 127 -0.90 10.52 -6.22
N LYS A 128 -2.07 10.19 -5.69
CA LYS A 128 -2.74 10.98 -4.64
C LYS A 128 -2.70 10.29 -3.28
N ALA A 129 -2.16 9.08 -3.23
CA ALA A 129 -2.03 8.28 -2.02
C ALA A 129 -0.78 7.40 -2.06
N ALA A 130 -0.41 6.85 -0.91
CA ALA A 130 0.76 5.99 -0.74
C ALA A 130 2.08 6.68 -1.17
N PHE A 131 3.09 5.91 -1.55
CA PHE A 131 4.39 6.39 -2.04
C PHE A 131 4.88 5.56 -3.22
N TYR A 132 3.95 5.18 -4.08
CA TYR A 132 4.22 4.47 -5.31
C TYR A 132 3.87 5.35 -6.51
N ILE A 133 4.61 5.20 -7.58
CA ILE A 133 4.28 5.71 -8.89
C ILE A 133 4.40 4.56 -9.89
N PHE A 134 3.47 4.47 -10.83
CA PHE A 134 3.40 3.41 -11.83
C PHE A 134 3.53 4.04 -13.21
N PRO A 135 4.76 4.22 -13.72
CA PRO A 135 4.98 4.88 -14.99
C PRO A 135 4.73 3.93 -16.15
N LYS A 136 4.19 4.48 -17.23
CA LYS A 136 4.11 3.82 -18.52
C LYS A 136 5.34 4.16 -19.37
N ILE A 137 5.90 3.15 -20.01
CA ILE A 137 7.10 3.24 -20.86
C ILE A 137 6.73 2.89 -22.30
N ASP A 138 7.15 3.68 -23.27
CA ASP A 138 7.07 3.27 -24.68
C ASP A 138 8.04 2.11 -24.94
N ALA A 139 7.55 0.89 -24.74
CA ALA A 139 8.34 -0.32 -24.85
C ALA A 139 8.99 -0.50 -26.24
N LYS A 140 8.34 -0.02 -27.29
CA LYS A 140 8.89 -0.07 -28.67
C LYS A 140 10.06 0.89 -28.82
N ARG A 141 9.91 2.12 -28.34
CA ARG A 141 10.94 3.14 -28.40
C ARG A 141 12.19 2.73 -27.64
N PHE A 142 12.03 2.13 -26.47
CA PHE A 142 13.15 1.68 -25.63
C PHE A 142 13.58 0.23 -25.90
N ASN A 143 12.97 -0.42 -26.89
CA ASN A 143 13.25 -1.81 -27.25
C ASN A 143 13.10 -2.80 -26.07
N ILE A 144 12.08 -2.57 -25.23
CA ILE A 144 11.76 -3.41 -24.10
C ILE A 144 10.78 -4.50 -24.57
N THR A 145 11.20 -5.75 -24.49
CA THR A 145 10.38 -6.92 -24.84
C THR A 145 9.97 -7.74 -23.62
N ASN A 146 10.65 -7.50 -22.49
CA ASN A 146 10.42 -8.16 -21.22
C ASN A 146 10.71 -7.17 -20.10
N ASP A 147 9.69 -6.83 -19.31
CA ASP A 147 9.76 -5.84 -18.23
C ASP A 147 10.62 -6.33 -17.05
N GLU A 148 10.54 -7.63 -16.69
CA GLU A 148 11.39 -8.20 -15.65
C GLU A 148 12.87 -8.12 -16.02
N GLN A 149 13.22 -8.50 -17.25
CA GLN A 149 14.60 -8.40 -17.71
C GLN A 149 15.09 -6.96 -17.72
N PHE A 150 14.24 -6.02 -18.16
CA PHE A 150 14.56 -4.59 -18.13
C PHE A 150 14.89 -4.11 -16.70
N VAL A 151 14.05 -4.46 -15.73
CA VAL A 151 14.27 -4.08 -14.31
C VAL A 151 15.56 -4.70 -13.75
N LEU A 152 15.85 -5.96 -14.10
CA LEU A 152 17.08 -6.63 -13.68
C LEU A 152 18.33 -5.97 -14.28
N ASP A 153 18.29 -5.60 -15.54
CA ASP A 153 19.42 -4.93 -16.21
C ASP A 153 19.60 -3.51 -15.66
N PHE A 154 18.49 -2.80 -15.40
CA PHE A 154 18.52 -1.49 -14.76
C PHE A 154 19.14 -1.56 -13.36
N LEU A 155 18.78 -2.59 -12.57
CA LEU A 155 19.41 -2.84 -11.28
C LEU A 155 20.91 -3.11 -11.40
N ARG A 156 21.32 -3.93 -12.37
CA ARG A 156 22.74 -4.26 -12.58
C ARG A 156 23.58 -3.05 -12.97
N GLU A 157 23.05 -2.23 -13.88
CA GLU A 157 23.78 -1.09 -14.42
C GLU A 157 23.71 0.16 -13.53
N LYS A 158 22.51 0.50 -13.05
CA LYS A 158 22.24 1.76 -12.33
C LYS A 158 22.20 1.61 -10.82
N LYS A 159 22.16 0.38 -10.29
CA LYS A 159 22.03 0.09 -8.85
C LYS A 159 20.72 0.64 -8.24
N ILE A 160 19.68 0.73 -9.06
CA ILE A 160 18.34 1.17 -8.66
C ILE A 160 17.39 -0.02 -8.81
N LEU A 161 16.73 -0.38 -7.73
CA LEU A 161 15.73 -1.44 -7.70
C LEU A 161 14.35 -0.88 -8.09
N LEU A 162 13.75 -1.45 -9.12
CA LEU A 162 12.37 -1.21 -9.53
C LEU A 162 11.57 -2.50 -9.41
N VAL A 163 10.25 -2.40 -9.51
CA VAL A 163 9.36 -3.55 -9.61
C VAL A 163 8.72 -3.54 -10.99
N HIS A 164 8.76 -4.65 -11.69
CA HIS A 164 8.18 -4.78 -13.02
C HIS A 164 6.66 -4.93 -12.99
N GLY A 165 5.96 -4.46 -14.01
CA GLY A 165 4.50 -4.50 -14.11
C GLY A 165 3.93 -5.92 -14.08
N GLY A 166 4.63 -6.88 -14.68
CA GLY A 166 4.25 -8.30 -14.65
C GLY A 166 4.11 -8.88 -13.24
N GLY A 167 4.82 -8.34 -12.25
CA GLY A 167 4.66 -8.68 -10.84
C GLY A 167 3.28 -8.30 -10.26
N PHE A 168 2.53 -7.43 -10.93
CA PHE A 168 1.15 -7.04 -10.62
C PHE A 168 0.14 -7.60 -11.64
N HIS A 169 0.51 -8.66 -12.35
CA HIS A 169 -0.30 -9.26 -13.41
C HIS A 169 -0.58 -8.32 -14.59
N TRP A 170 0.28 -7.36 -14.84
CA TRP A 170 0.22 -6.52 -16.01
C TRP A 170 0.78 -7.29 -17.23
N GLU A 171 0.00 -7.40 -18.30
CA GLU A 171 0.32 -8.31 -19.41
C GLU A 171 1.30 -7.71 -20.43
N GLN A 172 1.44 -6.37 -20.45
CA GLN A 172 2.30 -5.68 -21.42
C GLN A 172 3.64 -5.32 -20.77
N PRO A 173 4.74 -5.33 -21.52
CA PRO A 173 6.08 -4.99 -20.98
C PRO A 173 6.32 -3.46 -20.89
N ASP A 174 5.27 -2.68 -20.63
CA ASP A 174 5.27 -1.22 -20.71
C ASP A 174 5.10 -0.51 -19.36
N HIS A 175 5.26 -1.24 -18.23
CA HIS A 175 5.20 -0.68 -16.88
C HIS A 175 6.28 -1.25 -15.95
#